data_29475e1c5c011a61e4c60d0dcd43533b
#
_entry.id   29475e1c5c011a61e4c60d0dcd43533b
#
_cell.length_a   1.000
_cell.length_b   1.000
_cell.length_c   1.000
_cell.angle_alpha   90.00
_cell.angle_beta   90.00
_cell.angle_gamma   90.00
#
_symmetry.space_group_name_H-M   'P 1'
#
loop_
_entity.id
_entity.type
_entity.pdbx_description
1 polymer ?
#
loop_
_entity_poly.entity_id
_entity_poly.type
_entity_poly.pdbx_seq_one_letter_code
_entity_poly.pdbx_strand_id
1 'polypeptide(L)'
;MSAALSGLLLLDELTGGFKDGELIILGGRPGMGKTSFALRLLEMSGIEQKENCLMQSFETSSSLLARHLYALRTRFFCVLDKQEDEISAFRARYIDNGPVWIDDAPEGSLDKLSEKWRSLRAEHDLKFIIIDYLQLIVSPGGLNSCLRQLKAIAQELSLPIIVLAQLNRTADGRTDKRPIITDLCGIDDVEAVDKILFLYREDYYKNPEMERCSITEFILAKHPEGKTGTVKIPHFFTAEYFLLYDLYGEKHD
;
A
#
# COMPACT_ATOMS: atom_id res chain seq x y z
N MET A 1 -5.22 7.33 20.32
CA MET A 1 -4.60 6.47 19.30
C MET A 1 -4.64 7.22 17.99
N SER A 2 -3.50 7.53 17.41
CA SER A 2 -3.46 8.26 16.14
C SER A 2 -3.49 7.26 14.99
N ALA A 3 -4.43 7.44 14.04
CA ALA A 3 -4.47 6.63 12.83
C ALA A 3 -3.30 6.99 11.91
N ALA A 4 -2.75 6.01 11.18
CA ALA A 4 -1.86 6.30 10.07
C ALA A 4 -2.68 6.90 8.92
N LEU A 5 -2.20 8.01 8.35
CA LEU A 5 -2.89 8.75 7.28
C LEU A 5 -2.20 8.53 5.94
N SER A 6 -2.97 8.55 4.87
CA SER A 6 -2.44 8.44 3.51
C SER A 6 -1.86 9.75 2.98
N GLY A 7 -2.21 10.87 3.60
CA GLY A 7 -1.93 12.21 3.10
C GLY A 7 -2.76 12.57 1.86
N LEU A 8 -3.84 11.83 1.62
CA LEU A 8 -4.86 12.14 0.61
C LEU A 8 -6.14 12.48 1.36
N LEU A 9 -6.43 13.77 1.53
CA LEU A 9 -7.46 14.29 2.42
C LEU A 9 -8.81 13.56 2.27
N LEU A 10 -9.32 13.47 1.05
CA LEU A 10 -10.61 12.83 0.78
C LEU A 10 -10.61 11.33 1.14
N LEU A 11 -9.48 10.64 0.95
CA LEU A 11 -9.36 9.23 1.31
C LEU A 11 -9.30 9.06 2.82
N ASP A 12 -8.56 9.92 3.51
CA ASP A 12 -8.45 9.90 4.97
C ASP A 12 -9.80 10.23 5.63
N GLU A 13 -10.58 11.17 5.09
CA GLU A 13 -11.96 11.44 5.52
C GLU A 13 -12.90 10.24 5.31
N LEU A 14 -12.80 9.56 4.16
CA LEU A 14 -13.62 8.40 3.86
C LEU A 14 -13.30 7.21 4.76
N THR A 15 -11.98 6.93 4.96
CA THR A 15 -11.51 5.74 5.69
C THR A 15 -11.38 5.95 7.20
N GLY A 16 -11.27 7.20 7.66
CA GLY A 16 -10.88 7.55 9.02
C GLY A 16 -9.42 7.18 9.34
N GLY A 17 -8.57 7.04 8.30
CA GLY A 17 -7.19 6.56 8.40
C GLY A 17 -7.12 5.05 8.72
N PHE A 18 -5.93 4.56 9.02
CA PHE A 18 -5.65 3.17 9.37
C PHE A 18 -5.33 3.08 10.86
N LYS A 19 -6.21 2.44 11.63
CA LYS A 19 -6.17 2.45 13.10
C LYS A 19 -5.39 1.24 13.62
N ASP A 20 -4.86 1.39 14.84
CA ASP A 20 -4.15 0.33 15.55
C ASP A 20 -4.99 -0.95 15.64
N GLY A 21 -4.35 -2.09 15.34
CA GLY A 21 -4.98 -3.40 15.36
C GLY A 21 -5.89 -3.72 14.17
N GLU A 22 -6.01 -2.83 13.18
CA GLU A 22 -6.77 -3.10 11.96
C GLU A 22 -5.97 -3.92 10.95
N LEU A 23 -6.67 -4.83 10.27
CA LEU A 23 -6.19 -5.51 9.06
C LEU A 23 -6.91 -4.90 7.85
N ILE A 24 -6.14 -4.36 6.92
CA ILE A 24 -6.63 -3.66 5.75
C ILE A 24 -6.21 -4.39 4.47
N ILE A 25 -7.13 -4.67 3.56
CA ILE A 25 -6.83 -5.13 2.21
C ILE A 25 -6.86 -3.94 1.24
N LEU A 26 -5.77 -3.78 0.49
CA LEU A 26 -5.70 -2.91 -0.67
C LEU A 26 -5.69 -3.77 -1.93
N GLY A 27 -6.85 -3.92 -2.55
CA GLY A 27 -7.05 -4.75 -3.74
C GLY A 27 -6.98 -3.97 -5.04
N GLY A 28 -6.48 -4.60 -6.09
CA GLY A 28 -6.47 -4.01 -7.44
C GLY A 28 -5.82 -4.93 -8.45
N ARG A 29 -6.21 -4.78 -9.73
CA ARG A 29 -5.55 -5.47 -10.84
C ARG A 29 -4.08 -5.02 -10.94
N PRO A 30 -3.19 -5.81 -11.56
CA PRO A 30 -1.84 -5.34 -11.88
C PRO A 30 -1.87 -3.98 -12.59
N GLY A 31 -0.93 -3.09 -12.29
CA GLY A 31 -0.84 -1.76 -12.90
C GLY A 31 -1.86 -0.70 -12.37
N MET A 32 -2.70 -1.04 -11.40
CA MET A 32 -3.67 -0.08 -10.81
C MET A 32 -3.05 0.89 -9.81
N GLY A 33 -1.77 0.74 -9.43
CA GLY A 33 -1.07 1.65 -8.54
C GLY A 33 -1.04 1.23 -7.07
N LYS A 34 -1.26 -0.05 -6.73
CA LYS A 34 -1.19 -0.54 -5.33
C LYS A 34 0.14 -0.23 -4.66
N THR A 35 1.24 -0.65 -5.28
CA THR A 35 2.60 -0.40 -4.74
C THR A 35 2.91 1.10 -4.67
N SER A 36 2.45 1.90 -5.63
CA SER A 36 2.62 3.36 -5.60
C SER A 36 1.87 4.00 -4.43
N PHE A 37 0.67 3.51 -4.12
CA PHE A 37 -0.07 3.97 -2.93
C PHE A 37 0.63 3.51 -1.63
N ALA A 38 1.16 2.29 -1.60
CA ALA A 38 1.99 1.82 -0.48
C ALA A 38 3.21 2.72 -0.24
N LEU A 39 3.90 3.10 -1.31
CA LEU A 39 5.03 4.04 -1.23
C LEU A 39 4.59 5.45 -0.78
N ARG A 40 3.38 5.90 -1.16
CA ARG A 40 2.83 7.16 -0.64
C ARG A 40 2.62 7.11 0.87
N LEU A 41 2.14 5.99 1.41
CA LEU A 41 2.02 5.82 2.87
C LEU A 41 3.40 5.89 3.56
N LEU A 42 4.43 5.23 2.98
CA LEU A 42 5.80 5.31 3.50
C LEU A 42 6.36 6.72 3.42
N GLU A 43 6.09 7.46 2.34
CA GLU A 43 6.50 8.86 2.22
C GLU A 43 5.88 9.73 3.31
N MET A 44 4.56 9.65 3.48
CA MET A 44 3.84 10.47 4.43
C MET A 44 4.24 10.19 5.88
N SER A 45 4.16 8.93 6.31
CA SER A 45 4.48 8.61 7.71
C SER A 45 5.99 8.55 7.94
N GLY A 46 6.74 7.84 7.08
CA GLY A 46 8.17 7.62 7.30
C GLY A 46 9.00 8.87 7.05
N ILE A 47 8.81 9.55 5.93
CA ILE A 47 9.69 10.67 5.53
C ILE A 47 9.20 12.00 6.09
N GLU A 48 7.90 12.30 5.96
CA GLU A 48 7.34 13.58 6.42
C GLU A 48 7.15 13.62 7.93
N GLN A 49 6.53 12.59 8.50
CA GLN A 49 6.21 12.55 9.93
C GLN A 49 7.32 11.91 10.77
N LYS A 50 8.32 11.28 10.12
CA LYS A 50 9.46 10.58 10.76
C LYS A 50 9.02 9.44 11.69
N GLU A 51 7.93 8.78 11.34
CA GLU A 51 7.42 7.61 12.04
C GLU A 51 8.02 6.33 11.44
N ASN A 52 8.37 5.35 12.26
CA ASN A 52 8.92 4.10 11.77
C ASN A 52 7.85 3.27 11.05
N CYS A 53 8.11 2.88 9.83
CA CYS A 53 7.20 2.12 8.97
C CYS A 53 7.93 0.97 8.31
N LEU A 54 7.26 -0.19 8.21
CA LEU A 54 7.81 -1.37 7.56
C LEU A 54 7.05 -1.71 6.28
N MET A 55 7.76 -1.97 5.21
CA MET A 55 7.24 -2.63 4.00
C MET A 55 7.95 -3.97 3.81
N GLN A 56 7.17 -5.04 3.89
CA GLN A 56 7.58 -6.39 3.50
C GLN A 56 7.25 -6.60 2.03
N SER A 57 8.25 -6.65 1.18
CA SER A 57 8.08 -6.81 -0.27
C SER A 57 8.56 -8.18 -0.73
N PHE A 58 7.68 -8.92 -1.42
CA PHE A 58 7.99 -10.22 -2.02
C PHE A 58 8.15 -10.15 -3.54
N GLU A 59 7.74 -9.05 -4.17
CA GLU A 59 7.74 -8.91 -5.62
C GLU A 59 8.83 -7.96 -6.11
N THR A 60 9.05 -6.87 -5.37
CA THR A 60 9.93 -5.78 -5.80
C THR A 60 11.11 -5.63 -4.85
N SER A 61 12.32 -5.54 -5.41
CA SER A 61 13.53 -5.35 -4.61
C SER A 61 13.55 -4.02 -3.87
N SER A 62 14.21 -4.00 -2.70
CA SER A 62 14.39 -2.79 -1.88
C SER A 62 15.08 -1.66 -2.65
N SER A 63 16.00 -2.00 -3.54
CA SER A 63 16.69 -1.02 -4.39
C SER A 63 15.73 -0.34 -5.37
N LEU A 64 14.81 -1.08 -5.99
CA LEU A 64 13.83 -0.50 -6.92
C LEU A 64 12.77 0.30 -6.16
N LEU A 65 12.32 -0.18 -5.00
CA LEU A 65 11.38 0.56 -4.14
C LEU A 65 11.99 1.88 -3.65
N ALA A 66 13.28 1.88 -3.28
CA ALA A 66 14.01 3.09 -2.88
C ALA A 66 14.06 4.13 -4.02
N ARG A 67 14.30 3.68 -5.27
CA ARG A 67 14.27 4.55 -6.46
C ARG A 67 12.88 5.15 -6.68
N HIS A 68 11.84 4.33 -6.56
CA HIS A 68 10.45 4.80 -6.70
C HIS A 68 10.07 5.78 -5.59
N LEU A 69 10.48 5.52 -4.35
CA LEU A 69 10.23 6.41 -3.21
C LEU A 69 10.99 7.74 -3.36
N TYR A 70 12.23 7.70 -3.86
CA TYR A 70 13.00 8.90 -4.20
C TYR A 70 12.30 9.74 -5.27
N ALA A 71 11.87 9.11 -6.37
CA ALA A 71 11.17 9.80 -7.45
C ALA A 71 9.84 10.42 -6.97
N LEU A 72 9.09 9.70 -6.14
CA LEU A 72 7.86 10.19 -5.53
C LEU A 72 8.13 11.41 -4.65
N ARG A 73 9.16 11.36 -3.83
CA ARG A 73 9.56 12.44 -2.91
C ARG A 73 10.04 13.69 -3.63
N THR A 74 10.88 13.53 -4.64
CA THR A 74 11.50 14.67 -5.35
C THR A 74 10.63 15.23 -6.45
N ARG A 75 9.53 14.54 -6.81
CA ARG A 75 8.71 14.86 -7.99
C ARG A 75 9.51 14.86 -9.29
N PHE A 76 10.67 14.23 -9.28
CA PHE A 76 11.60 14.18 -10.38
C PHE A 76 11.47 12.86 -11.14
N PHE A 77 10.93 12.90 -12.35
CA PHE A 77 10.51 11.73 -13.13
C PHE A 77 11.35 11.48 -14.37
N CYS A 78 12.42 12.25 -14.58
CA CYS A 78 13.28 12.14 -15.76
C CYS A 78 14.65 11.61 -15.36
N VAL A 79 15.04 10.47 -15.94
CA VAL A 79 16.42 9.97 -16.01
C VAL A 79 17.07 9.66 -14.64
N LEU A 80 16.52 8.68 -13.93
CA LEU A 80 17.11 8.18 -12.67
C LEU A 80 18.53 7.63 -12.82
N ASP A 81 18.93 7.21 -14.02
CA ASP A 81 20.29 6.68 -14.27
C ASP A 81 21.42 7.70 -14.03
N LYS A 82 21.10 8.99 -13.97
CA LYS A 82 22.07 10.06 -13.68
C LYS A 82 22.09 10.51 -12.21
N GLN A 83 21.27 9.90 -11.35
CA GLN A 83 21.06 10.32 -9.97
C GLN A 83 21.42 9.23 -8.95
N GLU A 84 22.28 8.29 -9.30
CA GLU A 84 22.67 7.18 -8.42
C GLU A 84 23.22 7.64 -7.07
N ASP A 85 24.06 8.70 -7.06
CA ASP A 85 24.61 9.24 -5.81
C ASP A 85 23.51 9.85 -4.93
N GLU A 86 22.55 10.55 -5.52
CA GLU A 86 21.42 11.14 -4.79
C GLU A 86 20.47 10.07 -4.25
N ILE A 87 20.19 9.03 -5.05
CA ILE A 87 19.38 7.89 -4.64
C ILE A 87 20.08 7.12 -3.51
N SER A 88 21.38 6.94 -3.60
CA SER A 88 22.19 6.29 -2.56
C SER A 88 22.18 7.09 -1.26
N ALA A 89 22.33 8.41 -1.34
CA ALA A 89 22.24 9.30 -0.18
C ALA A 89 20.82 9.29 0.44
N PHE A 90 19.79 9.30 -0.39
CA PHE A 90 18.41 9.18 0.05
C PHE A 90 18.14 7.85 0.76
N ARG A 91 18.60 6.74 0.17
CA ARG A 91 18.48 5.40 0.73
C ARG A 91 19.17 5.33 2.10
N ALA A 92 20.42 5.79 2.19
CA ALA A 92 21.17 5.82 3.45
C ALA A 92 20.46 6.61 4.55
N ARG A 93 19.81 7.73 4.17
CA ARG A 93 19.12 8.61 5.12
C ARG A 93 17.78 8.08 5.61
N TYR A 94 16.96 7.53 4.72
CA TYR A 94 15.55 7.25 5.01
C TYR A 94 15.24 5.75 5.13
N ILE A 95 16.11 4.88 4.58
CA ILE A 95 15.87 3.44 4.56
C ILE A 95 16.93 2.72 5.42
N ASP A 96 18.22 2.84 5.10
CA ASP A 96 19.24 2.06 5.80
C ASP A 96 19.47 2.51 7.26
N ASN A 97 19.31 3.81 7.55
CA ASN A 97 19.46 4.40 8.90
C ASN A 97 18.25 5.24 9.29
N GLY A 98 17.16 5.12 8.58
CA GLY A 98 16.00 5.99 8.73
C GLY A 98 14.75 5.27 9.20
N PRO A 99 13.61 5.98 9.17
CA PRO A 99 12.35 5.47 9.67
C PRO A 99 11.62 4.54 8.69
N VAL A 100 12.09 4.40 7.44
CA VAL A 100 11.45 3.55 6.43
C VAL A 100 12.22 2.23 6.33
N TRP A 101 11.60 1.16 6.77
CA TRP A 101 12.14 -0.19 6.71
C TRP A 101 11.58 -0.90 5.48
N ILE A 102 12.46 -1.39 4.59
CA ILE A 102 12.07 -2.19 3.44
C ILE A 102 12.76 -3.54 3.55
N ASP A 103 11.99 -4.59 3.67
CA ASP A 103 12.47 -5.97 3.73
C ASP A 103 11.99 -6.71 2.48
N ASP A 104 12.93 -7.06 1.61
CA ASP A 104 12.72 -7.83 0.38
C ASP A 104 13.25 -9.27 0.51
N ALA A 105 13.40 -9.77 1.74
CA ALA A 105 13.85 -11.13 2.00
C ALA A 105 12.84 -12.16 1.47
N PRO A 106 13.29 -13.22 0.80
CA PRO A 106 12.44 -14.22 0.15
C PRO A 106 11.73 -15.18 1.13
N GLU A 107 11.96 -15.07 2.43
CA GLU A 107 11.33 -15.95 3.42
C GLU A 107 9.86 -15.59 3.67
N GLY A 108 8.97 -16.33 3.01
CA GLY A 108 7.52 -16.09 3.04
C GLY A 108 6.73 -16.80 4.15
N SER A 109 7.39 -17.42 5.15
CA SER A 109 6.68 -18.04 6.28
C SER A 109 6.17 -16.96 7.23
N LEU A 110 4.86 -16.95 7.50
CA LEU A 110 4.23 -15.97 8.36
C LEU A 110 4.78 -16.02 9.79
N ASP A 111 5.14 -17.21 10.30
CA ASP A 111 5.70 -17.36 11.64
C ASP A 111 7.02 -16.58 11.78
N LYS A 112 7.96 -16.78 10.86
CA LYS A 112 9.24 -16.07 10.85
C LYS A 112 9.07 -14.56 10.66
N LEU A 113 8.17 -14.15 9.77
CA LEU A 113 7.86 -12.74 9.56
C LEU A 113 7.30 -12.11 10.84
N SER A 114 6.38 -12.80 11.52
CA SER A 114 5.77 -12.29 12.74
C SER A 114 6.77 -12.14 13.89
N GLU A 115 7.73 -13.07 14.02
CA GLU A 115 8.83 -12.95 14.99
C GLU A 115 9.69 -11.71 14.70
N LYS A 116 10.06 -11.50 13.44
CA LYS A 116 10.81 -10.30 13.03
C LYS A 116 10.03 -9.01 13.31
N TRP A 117 8.72 -8.98 13.02
CA TRP A 117 7.88 -7.80 13.27
C TRP A 117 7.74 -7.50 14.77
N ARG A 118 7.66 -8.53 15.63
CA ARG A 118 7.67 -8.36 17.11
C ARG A 118 8.97 -7.72 17.58
N SER A 119 10.13 -8.20 17.11
CA SER A 119 11.43 -7.62 17.44
C SER A 119 11.52 -6.16 17.00
N LEU A 120 11.16 -5.87 15.74
CA LEU A 120 11.16 -4.51 15.21
C LEU A 120 10.19 -3.59 15.98
N ARG A 121 9.00 -4.07 16.34
CA ARG A 121 8.03 -3.30 17.13
C ARG A 121 8.55 -2.99 18.54
N ALA A 122 9.26 -3.93 19.15
CA ALA A 122 9.85 -3.75 20.49
C ALA A 122 11.03 -2.77 20.49
N GLU A 123 11.83 -2.75 19.41
CA GLU A 123 13.01 -1.91 19.28
C GLU A 123 12.70 -0.52 18.71
N HIS A 124 11.71 -0.47 17.81
CA HIS A 124 11.35 0.74 17.05
C HIS A 124 9.84 0.92 17.09
N ASP A 125 9.34 2.01 17.55
CA ASP A 125 7.89 2.28 17.62
C ASP A 125 7.24 2.31 16.23
N LEU A 126 7.05 1.11 15.61
CA LEU A 126 6.47 0.98 14.27
C LEU A 126 5.04 1.54 14.23
N LYS A 127 4.74 2.30 13.19
CA LYS A 127 3.42 2.89 12.95
C LYS A 127 2.48 1.96 12.19
N PHE A 128 3.00 1.25 11.19
CA PHE A 128 2.28 0.25 10.42
C PHE A 128 3.22 -0.72 9.71
N ILE A 129 2.64 -1.81 9.21
CA ILE A 129 3.30 -2.78 8.33
C ILE A 129 2.53 -2.85 7.01
N ILE A 130 3.24 -2.78 5.89
CA ILE A 130 2.72 -3.05 4.55
C ILE A 130 3.27 -4.38 4.06
N ILE A 131 2.42 -5.19 3.40
CA ILE A 131 2.80 -6.47 2.78
C ILE A 131 2.49 -6.43 1.29
N ASP A 132 3.49 -6.54 0.43
CA ASP A 132 3.37 -6.54 -1.02
C ASP A 132 3.89 -7.87 -1.58
N TYR A 133 3.06 -8.83 -1.89
CA TYR A 133 1.61 -8.92 -1.74
C TYR A 133 1.19 -10.23 -1.03
N LEU A 134 -0.04 -10.26 -0.54
CA LEU A 134 -0.59 -11.30 0.33
C LEU A 134 -0.40 -12.73 -0.20
N GLN A 135 -0.65 -12.95 -1.50
CA GLN A 135 -0.64 -14.29 -2.11
C GLN A 135 0.74 -14.96 -2.12
N LEU A 136 1.81 -14.23 -1.78
CA LEU A 136 3.17 -14.78 -1.67
C LEU A 136 3.53 -15.24 -0.25
N ILE A 137 2.67 -14.95 0.74
CA ILE A 137 2.89 -15.43 2.10
C ILE A 137 2.53 -16.92 2.19
N VAL A 138 3.50 -17.72 2.61
CA VAL A 138 3.25 -19.13 2.91
C VAL A 138 2.66 -19.26 4.31
N SER A 139 1.40 -19.71 4.38
CA SER A 139 0.70 -19.96 5.65
C SER A 139 -0.03 -21.31 5.59
N PRO A 140 0.08 -22.14 6.63
CA PRO A 140 -0.73 -23.35 6.74
C PRO A 140 -2.23 -23.00 6.75
N GLY A 141 -3.01 -23.71 5.93
CA GLY A 141 -4.46 -23.48 5.83
C GLY A 141 -4.89 -22.41 4.83
N GLY A 142 -3.97 -21.91 3.98
CA GLY A 142 -4.28 -21.02 2.86
C GLY A 142 -4.53 -19.56 3.27
N LEU A 143 -4.98 -18.74 2.30
CA LEU A 143 -5.09 -17.29 2.47
C LEU A 143 -6.10 -16.86 3.54
N ASN A 144 -7.22 -17.55 3.70
CA ASN A 144 -8.20 -17.23 4.73
C ASN A 144 -7.63 -17.45 6.16
N SER A 145 -6.82 -18.51 6.34
CA SER A 145 -6.09 -18.73 7.59
C SER A 145 -5.02 -17.66 7.81
N CYS A 146 -4.30 -17.29 6.76
CA CYS A 146 -3.31 -16.22 6.79
C CYS A 146 -3.93 -14.89 7.25
N LEU A 147 -5.08 -14.50 6.71
CA LEU A 147 -5.77 -13.28 7.11
C LEU A 147 -6.17 -13.26 8.59
N ARG A 148 -6.68 -14.40 9.13
CA ARG A 148 -6.98 -14.49 10.56
C ARG A 148 -5.73 -14.36 11.44
N GLN A 149 -4.62 -14.96 11.02
CA GLN A 149 -3.33 -14.82 11.73
C GLN A 149 -2.80 -13.40 11.64
N LEU A 150 -2.84 -12.76 10.46
CA LEU A 150 -2.44 -11.35 10.29
C LEU A 150 -3.29 -10.41 11.15
N LYS A 151 -4.60 -10.66 11.26
CA LYS A 151 -5.47 -9.89 12.15
C LYS A 151 -5.06 -10.04 13.61
N ALA A 152 -4.77 -11.27 14.06
CA ALA A 152 -4.30 -11.50 15.43
C ALA A 152 -2.97 -10.77 15.70
N ILE A 153 -2.03 -10.81 14.73
CA ILE A 153 -0.74 -10.10 14.83
C ILE A 153 -0.96 -8.58 14.87
N ALA A 154 -1.84 -8.02 14.03
CA ALA A 154 -2.15 -6.60 14.05
C ALA A 154 -2.67 -6.15 15.43
N GLN A 155 -3.55 -6.94 16.04
CA GLN A 155 -4.07 -6.68 17.38
C GLN A 155 -2.99 -6.83 18.46
N GLU A 156 -2.18 -7.87 18.40
CA GLU A 156 -1.06 -8.12 19.31
C GLU A 156 -0.06 -6.96 19.31
N LEU A 157 0.35 -6.53 18.11
CA LEU A 157 1.33 -5.46 17.93
C LEU A 157 0.73 -4.06 18.13
N SER A 158 -0.60 -3.96 18.22
CA SER A 158 -1.34 -2.69 18.30
C SER A 158 -0.92 -1.72 17.19
N LEU A 159 -0.90 -2.20 15.95
CA LEU A 159 -0.63 -1.40 14.75
C LEU A 159 -1.43 -1.92 13.55
N PRO A 160 -1.74 -1.08 12.55
CA PRO A 160 -2.40 -1.54 11.33
C PRO A 160 -1.46 -2.36 10.45
N ILE A 161 -2.00 -3.44 9.87
CA ILE A 161 -1.35 -4.22 8.83
C ILE A 161 -2.12 -4.01 7.52
N ILE A 162 -1.43 -3.50 6.51
CA ILE A 162 -1.99 -3.21 5.18
C ILE A 162 -1.44 -4.26 4.22
N VAL A 163 -2.31 -5.08 3.65
CA VAL A 163 -1.92 -6.13 2.69
C VAL A 163 -2.37 -5.76 1.29
N LEU A 164 -1.43 -5.74 0.36
CA LEU A 164 -1.74 -5.61 -1.05
C LEU A 164 -2.24 -6.96 -1.57
N ALA A 165 -3.34 -6.95 -2.32
CA ALA A 165 -3.95 -8.16 -2.84
C ALA A 165 -4.23 -8.05 -4.33
N GLN A 166 -3.97 -9.14 -5.06
CA GLN A 166 -4.33 -9.23 -6.47
C GLN A 166 -5.81 -9.64 -6.61
N LEU A 167 -6.44 -9.14 -7.68
CA LEU A 167 -7.80 -9.49 -8.05
C LEU A 167 -7.79 -10.54 -9.16
N ASN A 168 -8.80 -11.40 -9.16
CA ASN A 168 -9.05 -12.29 -10.27
C ASN A 168 -9.47 -11.51 -11.54
N ARG A 169 -9.54 -12.20 -12.69
CA ARG A 169 -9.90 -11.58 -13.97
C ARG A 169 -11.41 -11.48 -14.20
N THR A 170 -12.24 -11.86 -13.26
CA THR A 170 -13.69 -11.89 -13.40
C THR A 170 -14.26 -10.50 -13.69
N ALA A 171 -13.68 -9.46 -13.07
CA ALA A 171 -14.08 -8.07 -13.32
C ALA A 171 -13.90 -7.64 -14.78
N ASP A 172 -12.91 -8.19 -15.49
CA ASP A 172 -12.60 -7.79 -16.88
C ASP A 172 -13.75 -8.12 -17.85
N GLY A 173 -14.55 -9.15 -17.52
CA GLY A 173 -15.72 -9.56 -18.31
C GLY A 173 -17.03 -8.80 -18.00
N ARG A 174 -17.06 -7.97 -16.97
CA ARG A 174 -18.24 -7.20 -16.60
C ARG A 174 -18.34 -5.89 -17.39
N THR A 175 -19.58 -5.38 -17.56
CA THR A 175 -19.80 -4.04 -18.12
C THR A 175 -19.22 -2.97 -17.20
N ASP A 176 -19.51 -3.04 -15.90
CA ASP A 176 -18.81 -2.27 -14.88
C ASP A 176 -17.65 -3.10 -14.33
N LYS A 177 -16.44 -2.65 -14.64
CA LYS A 177 -15.18 -3.32 -14.26
C LYS A 177 -14.67 -2.90 -12.87
N ARG A 178 -15.44 -2.09 -12.14
CA ARG A 178 -15.08 -1.74 -10.75
C ARG A 178 -15.02 -2.99 -9.89
N PRO A 179 -13.95 -3.16 -9.09
CA PRO A 179 -13.80 -4.32 -8.24
C PRO A 179 -14.90 -4.42 -7.16
N ILE A 180 -15.24 -5.65 -6.84
CA ILE A 180 -16.10 -6.01 -5.70
C ILE A 180 -15.39 -7.06 -4.84
N ILE A 181 -15.89 -7.31 -3.64
CA ILE A 181 -15.22 -8.19 -2.66
C ILE A 181 -14.97 -9.59 -3.22
N THR A 182 -15.89 -10.12 -4.01
CA THR A 182 -15.75 -11.46 -4.62
C THR A 182 -14.69 -11.54 -5.73
N ASP A 183 -14.07 -10.41 -6.10
CA ASP A 183 -12.95 -10.40 -7.05
C ASP A 183 -11.59 -10.65 -6.37
N LEU A 184 -11.53 -10.69 -5.04
CA LEU A 184 -10.31 -11.00 -4.31
C LEU A 184 -9.85 -12.42 -4.61
N CYS A 185 -8.63 -12.56 -5.14
CA CYS A 185 -8.11 -13.84 -5.60
C CYS A 185 -7.76 -14.77 -4.43
N GLY A 186 -8.47 -15.90 -4.32
CA GLY A 186 -8.22 -16.91 -3.27
C GLY A 186 -8.66 -16.51 -1.87
N ILE A 187 -9.47 -15.46 -1.74
CA ILE A 187 -10.03 -14.99 -0.49
C ILE A 187 -11.55 -15.11 -0.55
N ASP A 188 -12.10 -16.07 0.19
CA ASP A 188 -13.53 -16.32 0.25
C ASP A 188 -14.15 -15.80 1.56
N ASP A 189 -13.31 -15.63 2.60
CA ASP A 189 -13.69 -15.15 3.92
C ASP A 189 -12.94 -13.85 4.25
N VAL A 190 -13.68 -12.77 4.34
CA VAL A 190 -13.16 -11.44 4.70
C VAL A 190 -13.58 -11.01 6.12
N GLU A 191 -14.06 -11.93 6.95
CA GLU A 191 -14.57 -11.59 8.28
C GLU A 191 -13.48 -10.97 9.17
N ALA A 192 -12.26 -11.52 9.09
CA ALA A 192 -11.10 -11.02 9.84
C ALA A 192 -10.57 -9.67 9.34
N VAL A 193 -11.00 -9.19 8.17
CA VAL A 193 -10.52 -7.94 7.57
C VAL A 193 -11.40 -6.77 8.01
N ASP A 194 -10.81 -5.71 8.54
CA ASP A 194 -11.56 -4.54 8.97
C ASP A 194 -11.95 -3.62 7.82
N LYS A 195 -10.99 -3.33 6.93
CA LYS A 195 -11.24 -2.47 5.77
C LYS A 195 -10.82 -3.15 4.47
N ILE A 196 -11.63 -2.97 3.43
CA ILE A 196 -11.28 -3.39 2.07
C ILE A 196 -11.38 -2.16 1.18
N LEU A 197 -10.25 -1.80 0.62
CA LEU A 197 -10.09 -0.68 -0.29
C LEU A 197 -9.65 -1.20 -1.66
N PHE A 198 -10.36 -0.82 -2.72
CA PHE A 198 -9.97 -1.18 -4.08
C PHE A 198 -9.47 0.04 -4.84
N LEU A 199 -8.45 -0.19 -5.67
CA LEU A 199 -8.00 0.76 -6.67
C LEU A 199 -8.58 0.38 -8.03
N TYR A 200 -9.18 1.37 -8.70
CA TYR A 200 -9.72 1.23 -10.03
C TYR A 200 -9.33 2.42 -10.91
N ARG A 201 -8.96 2.13 -12.15
CA ARG A 201 -8.62 3.11 -13.17
C ARG A 201 -9.37 2.77 -14.45
N GLU A 202 -10.21 3.68 -14.90
CA GLU A 202 -11.00 3.49 -16.12
C GLU A 202 -10.13 3.62 -17.38
N ASP A 203 -9.13 4.50 -17.36
CA ASP A 203 -8.16 4.69 -18.45
C ASP A 203 -7.39 3.42 -18.79
N TYR A 204 -7.05 2.60 -17.78
CA TYR A 204 -6.40 1.30 -17.97
C TYR A 204 -7.16 0.37 -18.94
N TYR A 205 -8.48 0.47 -18.98
CA TYR A 205 -9.34 -0.36 -19.84
C TYR A 205 -9.70 0.31 -21.17
N LYS A 206 -9.64 1.65 -21.25
CA LYS A 206 -10.11 2.41 -22.42
C LYS A 206 -9.00 2.75 -23.40
N ASN A 207 -7.82 3.06 -22.93
CA ASN A 207 -6.71 3.47 -23.79
C ASN A 207 -5.34 3.08 -23.19
N PRO A 208 -4.72 1.98 -23.69
CA PRO A 208 -3.40 1.55 -23.24
C PRO A 208 -2.27 2.55 -23.55
N GLU A 209 -2.45 3.46 -24.51
CA GLU A 209 -1.48 4.51 -24.87
C GLU A 209 -1.54 5.76 -23.98
N MET A 210 -2.19 5.63 -22.88
CA MET A 210 -2.18 6.44 -21.67
C MET A 210 -2.24 7.97 -21.82
N GLU A 211 -3.37 8.50 -21.40
CA GLU A 211 -3.41 9.88 -20.90
C GLU A 211 -2.43 10.00 -19.70
N ARG A 212 -1.49 10.95 -19.78
CA ARG A 212 -0.51 11.19 -18.72
C ARG A 212 -1.14 11.62 -17.40
N CYS A 213 -2.37 12.14 -17.44
CA CYS A 213 -3.16 12.50 -16.27
C CYS A 213 -4.53 11.85 -16.37
N SER A 214 -4.95 11.15 -15.34
CA SER A 214 -6.27 10.53 -15.25
C SER A 214 -6.72 10.41 -13.79
N ILE A 215 -7.76 9.65 -13.53
CA ILE A 215 -8.40 9.52 -12.22
C ILE A 215 -8.22 8.08 -11.71
N THR A 216 -7.72 7.95 -10.49
CA THR A 216 -7.81 6.71 -9.71
C THR A 216 -9.02 6.80 -8.78
N GLU A 217 -9.89 5.81 -8.83
CA GLU A 217 -10.95 5.62 -7.86
C GLU A 217 -10.46 4.73 -6.72
N PHE A 218 -10.58 5.22 -5.50
CA PHE A 218 -10.44 4.44 -4.29
C PHE A 218 -11.84 4.07 -3.80
N ILE A 219 -12.15 2.78 -3.85
CA ILE A 219 -13.46 2.24 -3.53
C ILE A 219 -13.37 1.55 -2.17
N LEU A 220 -13.94 2.15 -1.13
CA LEU A 220 -14.07 1.54 0.20
C LEU A 220 -15.25 0.58 0.17
N ALA A 221 -14.95 -0.72 0.07
CA ALA A 221 -15.96 -1.78 -0.05
C ALA A 221 -16.35 -2.39 1.30
N LYS A 222 -15.47 -2.28 2.32
CA LYS A 222 -15.75 -2.72 3.70
C LYS A 222 -15.13 -1.74 4.69
N HIS A 223 -15.87 -1.46 5.78
CA HIS A 223 -15.44 -0.64 6.91
C HIS A 223 -16.09 -1.14 8.21
N PRO A 224 -15.40 -1.11 9.37
CA PRO A 224 -15.98 -1.58 10.65
C PRO A 224 -17.30 -0.91 11.03
N GLU A 225 -17.47 0.35 10.67
CA GLU A 225 -18.69 1.12 10.93
C GLU A 225 -19.77 0.97 9.83
N GLY A 226 -19.56 0.06 8.85
CA GLY A 226 -20.48 -0.14 7.74
C GLY A 226 -20.45 0.95 6.66
N LYS A 227 -19.54 1.91 6.76
CA LYS A 227 -19.37 2.97 5.74
C LYS A 227 -18.81 2.36 4.45
N THR A 228 -19.32 2.78 3.33
CA THR A 228 -18.79 2.48 1.99
C THR A 228 -18.80 3.74 1.15
N GLY A 229 -17.98 3.79 0.12
CA GLY A 229 -17.93 4.97 -0.75
C GLY A 229 -16.78 4.91 -1.74
N THR A 230 -16.72 5.92 -2.57
CA THR A 230 -15.67 6.06 -3.57
C THR A 230 -15.15 7.48 -3.58
N VAL A 231 -13.84 7.64 -3.49
CA VAL A 231 -13.17 8.92 -3.74
C VAL A 231 -12.36 8.84 -5.01
N LYS A 232 -12.28 9.97 -5.72
CA LYS A 232 -11.59 10.10 -6.99
C LYS A 232 -10.37 10.97 -6.79
N ILE A 233 -9.19 10.38 -7.00
CA ILE A 233 -7.91 11.06 -6.82
C ILE A 233 -7.24 11.18 -8.19
N PRO A 234 -6.87 12.39 -8.62
CA PRO A 234 -6.07 12.55 -9.81
C PRO A 234 -4.73 11.82 -9.70
N HIS A 235 -4.30 11.22 -10.78
CA HIS A 235 -2.98 10.64 -10.87
C HIS A 235 -2.25 11.12 -12.12
N PHE A 236 -0.93 11.15 -12.01
CA PHE A 236 -0.03 11.34 -13.12
C PHE A 236 0.76 10.05 -13.36
N PHE A 237 0.82 9.64 -14.60
CA PHE A 237 1.55 8.44 -15.00
C PHE A 237 2.70 8.80 -15.93
N THR A 238 3.88 8.26 -15.63
CA THR A 238 5.01 8.21 -16.55
C THR A 238 5.30 6.75 -16.92
N ALA A 239 6.19 6.50 -17.87
CA ALA A 239 6.56 5.14 -18.25
C ALA A 239 7.01 4.27 -17.06
N GLU A 240 7.51 4.89 -16.00
CA GLU A 240 8.10 4.20 -14.85
C GLU A 240 7.37 4.48 -13.53
N TYR A 241 6.56 5.58 -13.43
CA TYR A 241 6.01 6.04 -12.15
C TYR A 241 4.53 6.37 -12.23
N PHE A 242 3.84 6.00 -11.17
CA PHE A 242 2.45 6.33 -10.93
C PHE A 242 2.32 7.20 -9.67
N LEU A 243 1.78 8.39 -9.79
CA LEU A 243 1.68 9.37 -8.72
C LEU A 243 0.24 9.78 -8.47
N LEU A 244 -0.11 9.81 -7.20
CA LEU A 244 -1.38 10.31 -6.73
C LEU A 244 -1.22 11.77 -6.27
N TYR A 245 -2.12 12.63 -6.71
CA TYR A 245 -2.15 14.04 -6.32
C TYR A 245 -3.29 14.31 -5.35
N ASP A 246 -2.95 14.91 -4.20
CA ASP A 246 -3.95 15.51 -3.34
C ASP A 246 -4.16 16.99 -3.75
N LEU A 247 -5.22 17.23 -4.52
CA LEU A 247 -5.58 18.61 -4.92
C LEU A 247 -6.12 19.46 -3.77
N TYR A 248 -6.40 18.84 -2.63
CA TYR A 248 -7.07 19.50 -1.49
C TYR A 248 -6.15 19.65 -0.27
N GLY A 249 -5.03 18.93 -0.22
CA GLY A 249 -4.10 18.92 0.92
C GLY A 249 -2.84 19.76 0.73
N GLU A 250 -2.52 20.18 -0.50
CA GLU A 250 -1.38 21.08 -0.73
C GLU A 250 -1.77 22.51 -0.32
N LYS A 251 -1.37 22.92 0.88
CA LYS A 251 -1.25 24.34 1.18
C LYS A 251 -0.10 24.87 0.34
N HIS A 252 -0.42 25.66 -0.65
CA HIS A 252 0.55 26.52 -1.33
C HIS A 252 1.02 27.57 -0.32
N ASP A 253 2.18 27.36 0.30
CA ASP A 253 2.95 28.40 0.97
C ASP A 253 3.82 29.13 -0.04
#